data_8f91e9b2d7d5beec3bed0f300542f5c2
#
_entry.id   8f91e9b2d7d5beec3bed0f300542f5c2
#
_cell.length_a   1.000
_cell.length_b   1.000
_cell.length_c   1.000
_cell.angle_alpha   90.00
_cell.angle_beta   90.00
_cell.angle_gamma   90.00
#
_symmetry.space_group_name_H-M   'P 1'
#
loop_
_entity.id
_entity.type
_entity.pdbx_description
1 polymer ?
#
loop_
_entity_poly.entity_id
_entity_poly.type
_entity_poly.pdbx_seq_one_letter_code
_entity_poly.pdbx_strand_id
1 'polypeptide(L)'
;GDRPKVRIIRMRKVPFIDSTGIHNLTSLCEMSQKEKITIVLSGVNEKVHKVLEKSGFYELLGEENICPNINVALERAKMIIQH
;
A
#
# COMPACT_ATOMS: atom_id res chain seq x y z
N GLY A 1 17.82 -5.93 14.74
CA GLY A 1 17.19 -4.70 14.98
C GLY A 1 15.73 -4.64 14.65
N ASP A 2 15.03 -3.88 15.44
CA ASP A 2 13.58 -3.74 15.31
C ASP A 2 13.19 -2.53 14.48
N ARG A 3 14.00 -2.21 13.48
CA ARG A 3 13.69 -1.09 12.60
C ARG A 3 12.50 -1.44 11.71
N PRO A 4 11.55 -0.51 11.51
CA PRO A 4 10.46 -0.73 10.58
C PRO A 4 11.02 -0.99 9.19
N LYS A 5 10.41 -1.96 8.50
CA LYS A 5 10.74 -2.23 7.11
C LYS A 5 9.60 -1.71 6.26
N VAL A 6 9.92 -1.29 5.06
CA VAL A 6 8.93 -0.79 4.11
C VAL A 6 9.05 -1.57 2.81
N ARG A 7 7.91 -1.94 2.25
CA ARG A 7 7.86 -2.55 0.93
C ARG A 7 6.95 -1.70 0.05
N ILE A 8 7.49 -1.23 -1.07
CA ILE A 8 6.70 -0.48 -2.04
C ILE A 8 6.20 -1.45 -3.10
N ILE A 9 4.87 -1.49 -3.28
CA ILE A 9 4.25 -2.30 -4.32
C ILE A 9 3.82 -1.35 -5.43
N ARG A 10 4.36 -1.55 -6.62
CA ARG A 10 4.09 -0.70 -7.77
C ARG A 10 2.83 -1.18 -8.48
N MET A 11 1.83 -0.31 -8.53
CA MET A 11 0.53 -0.61 -9.14
C MET A 11 0.26 0.22 -10.39
N ARG A 12 1.30 0.83 -10.94
CA ARG A 12 1.18 1.70 -12.12
C ARG A 12 0.49 1.03 -13.30
N LYS A 13 0.73 -0.27 -13.48
CA LYS A 13 0.18 -1.03 -14.61
C LYS A 13 -1.11 -1.77 -14.27
N VAL A 14 -1.68 -1.49 -13.11
CA VAL A 14 -2.93 -2.12 -12.68
C VAL A 14 -4.09 -1.16 -13.02
N PRO A 15 -4.84 -1.43 -14.11
CA PRO A 15 -5.90 -0.52 -14.54
C PRO A 15 -7.16 -0.62 -13.68
N PHE A 16 -7.40 -1.79 -13.10
CA PHE A 16 -8.53 -2.02 -12.19
C PHE A 16 -8.18 -3.17 -11.26
N ILE A 17 -8.96 -3.31 -10.20
CA ILE A 17 -8.75 -4.39 -9.24
C ILE A 17 -10.12 -5.01 -8.91
N ASP A 18 -10.20 -6.33 -8.96
CA ASP A 18 -11.42 -7.08 -8.68
C ASP A 18 -11.38 -7.67 -7.26
N SER A 19 -12.44 -8.43 -6.91
CA SER A 19 -12.54 -9.00 -5.56
C SER A 19 -11.41 -9.98 -5.24
N THR A 20 -10.94 -10.73 -6.24
CA THR A 20 -9.80 -11.65 -6.06
C THR A 20 -8.53 -10.86 -5.77
N GLY A 21 -8.29 -9.78 -6.54
CA GLY A 21 -7.14 -8.91 -6.32
C GLY A 21 -7.18 -8.25 -4.95
N ILE A 22 -8.35 -7.79 -4.53
CA ILE A 22 -8.54 -7.20 -3.20
C ILE A 22 -8.22 -8.24 -2.12
N HIS A 23 -8.72 -9.46 -2.27
CA HIS A 23 -8.45 -10.52 -1.30
C HIS A 23 -6.94 -10.81 -1.17
N ASN A 24 -6.28 -10.95 -2.31
CA ASN A 24 -4.84 -11.25 -2.34
C ASN A 24 -4.03 -10.10 -1.74
N LEU A 25 -4.37 -8.87 -2.09
CA LEU A 25 -3.67 -7.70 -1.56
C LEU A 25 -3.90 -7.55 -0.05
N THR A 26 -5.12 -7.80 0.41
CA THR A 26 -5.44 -7.77 1.84
C THR A 26 -4.59 -8.78 2.60
N SER A 27 -4.52 -10.01 2.09
CA SER A 27 -3.72 -11.07 2.71
C SER A 27 -2.25 -10.69 2.80
N LEU A 28 -1.72 -10.11 1.72
CA LEU A 28 -0.33 -9.66 1.70
C LEU A 28 -0.08 -8.58 2.75
N CYS A 29 -0.98 -7.63 2.86
CA CYS A 29 -0.85 -6.55 3.85
C CYS A 29 -0.92 -7.08 5.28
N GLU A 30 -1.83 -7.99 5.54
CA GLU A 30 -1.96 -8.60 6.87
C GLU A 30 -0.72 -9.40 7.25
N MET A 31 -0.19 -10.18 6.31
CA MET A 31 1.06 -10.93 6.54
C MET A 31 2.23 -10.00 6.82
N SER A 32 2.31 -8.91 6.04
CA SER A 32 3.38 -7.93 6.21
C SER A 32 3.30 -7.24 7.56
N GLN A 33 2.11 -6.92 8.03
CA GLN A 33 1.93 -6.32 9.35
C GLN A 33 2.45 -7.24 10.47
N LYS A 34 2.21 -8.54 10.35
CA LYS A 34 2.72 -9.51 11.32
C LYS A 34 4.24 -9.53 11.36
N GLU A 35 4.89 -9.24 10.23
CA GLU A 35 6.34 -9.18 10.12
C GLU A 35 6.89 -7.78 10.36
N LYS A 36 6.04 -6.84 10.77
CA LYS A 36 6.40 -5.44 11.01
C LYS A 36 6.92 -4.75 9.75
N ILE A 37 6.36 -5.13 8.59
CA ILE A 37 6.66 -4.51 7.30
C ILE A 37 5.48 -3.62 6.93
N THR A 38 5.76 -2.35 6.66
CA THR A 38 4.75 -1.42 6.18
C THR A 38 4.67 -1.49 4.66
N ILE A 39 3.48 -1.73 4.14
CA ILE A 39 3.24 -1.74 2.71
C ILE A 39 2.87 -0.33 2.26
N VAL A 40 3.53 0.16 1.21
CA VAL A 40 3.20 1.42 0.56
C VAL A 40 2.86 1.10 -0.89
N LEU A 41 1.67 1.50 -1.34
CA LEU A 41 1.25 1.28 -2.72
C LEU A 41 1.60 2.51 -3.55
N SER A 42 2.20 2.30 -4.73
CA SER A 42 2.55 3.40 -5.63
C SER A 42 1.87 3.25 -6.97
N GLY A 43 1.59 4.38 -7.62
CA GLY A 43 0.97 4.39 -8.93
C GLY A 43 -0.48 3.97 -8.93
N VAL A 44 -1.18 4.20 -7.84
CA VAL A 44 -2.60 3.85 -7.70
C VAL A 44 -3.42 4.87 -8.47
N ASN A 45 -4.12 4.43 -9.53
CA ASN A 45 -4.98 5.31 -10.28
C ASN A 45 -6.29 5.56 -9.53
N GLU A 46 -7.08 6.51 -10.03
CA GLU A 46 -8.30 6.94 -9.37
C GLU A 46 -9.33 5.82 -9.22
N LYS A 47 -9.47 4.97 -10.22
CA LYS A 47 -10.40 3.83 -10.18
C LYS A 47 -10.00 2.84 -9.09
N VAL A 48 -8.73 2.45 -9.08
CA VAL A 48 -8.21 1.52 -8.09
C VAL A 48 -8.30 2.12 -6.70
N HIS A 49 -7.98 3.41 -6.58
CA HIS A 49 -8.06 4.12 -5.31
C HIS A 49 -9.45 4.05 -4.69
N LYS A 50 -10.48 4.26 -5.52
CA LYS A 50 -11.87 4.20 -5.05
C LYS A 50 -12.25 2.80 -4.56
N VAL A 51 -11.79 1.76 -5.26
CA VAL A 51 -12.05 0.38 -4.85
C VAL A 51 -11.37 0.07 -3.52
N LEU A 52 -10.11 0.50 -3.38
CA LEU A 52 -9.36 0.30 -2.14
C LEU A 52 -10.03 1.02 -0.96
N GLU A 53 -10.49 2.25 -1.18
CA GLU A 53 -11.20 3.01 -0.16
C GLU A 53 -12.45 2.26 0.31
N LYS A 54 -13.27 1.79 -0.63
CA LYS A 54 -14.49 1.06 -0.32
C LYS A 54 -14.22 -0.29 0.34
N SER A 55 -13.05 -0.86 0.09
CA SER A 55 -12.66 -2.16 0.64
C SER A 55 -11.96 -2.07 2.00
N GLY A 56 -11.92 -0.87 2.59
CA GLY A 56 -11.35 -0.69 3.92
C GLY A 56 -9.85 -0.55 3.96
N PHE A 57 -9.19 -0.24 2.84
CA PHE A 57 -7.73 -0.11 2.81
C PHE A 57 -7.21 1.13 3.54
N TYR A 58 -8.05 2.15 3.72
CA TYR A 58 -7.65 3.30 4.53
C TYR A 58 -7.39 2.86 5.98
N GLU A 59 -8.23 1.98 6.50
CA GLU A 59 -8.09 1.45 7.85
C GLU A 59 -6.96 0.42 7.92
N LEU A 60 -6.77 -0.35 6.87
CA LEU A 60 -5.76 -1.42 6.84
C LEU A 60 -4.34 -0.87 6.71
N LEU A 61 -4.13 0.05 5.76
CA LEU A 61 -2.80 0.58 5.45
C LEU A 61 -2.57 2.01 5.92
N GLY A 62 -3.64 2.80 6.00
CA GLY A 62 -3.54 4.24 6.14
C GLY A 62 -3.54 4.90 4.76
N GLU A 63 -4.30 6.00 4.63
CA GLU A 63 -4.43 6.73 3.38
C GLU A 63 -3.08 7.20 2.85
N GLU A 64 -2.19 7.62 3.75
CA GLU A 64 -0.86 8.12 3.42
C GLU A 64 0.03 7.07 2.75
N ASN A 65 -0.32 5.80 2.86
CA ASN A 65 0.43 4.70 2.25
C ASN A 65 -0.15 4.26 0.91
N ILE A 66 -1.17 4.95 0.42
CA ILE A 66 -1.78 4.69 -0.89
C ILE A 66 -1.44 5.89 -1.77
N CYS A 67 -0.42 5.74 -2.60
CA CYS A 67 0.24 6.86 -3.28
C CYS A 67 -0.05 6.86 -4.79
N PRO A 68 -0.26 8.06 -5.37
CA PRO A 68 -0.59 8.15 -6.81
C PRO A 68 0.60 7.89 -7.74
N ASN A 69 1.83 8.02 -7.22
CA ASN A 69 3.03 7.79 -8.04
C ASN A 69 4.20 7.37 -7.17
N ILE A 70 5.28 6.95 -7.85
CA ILE A 70 6.45 6.41 -7.17
C ILE A 70 7.18 7.48 -6.34
N ASN A 71 7.16 8.74 -6.76
CA ASN A 71 7.85 9.80 -6.03
C ASN A 71 7.22 10.03 -4.66
N VAL A 72 5.90 10.07 -4.60
CA VAL A 72 5.17 10.19 -3.35
C VAL A 72 5.42 8.97 -2.45
N ALA A 73 5.42 7.78 -3.06
CA ALA A 73 5.68 6.54 -2.32
C ALA A 73 7.07 6.51 -1.73
N LEU A 74 8.08 6.97 -2.48
CA LEU A 74 9.46 7.02 -1.99
C LEU A 74 9.60 8.00 -0.84
N GLU A 75 8.96 9.17 -0.93
CA GLU A 75 8.97 10.15 0.16
C GLU A 75 8.32 9.55 1.42
N ARG A 76 7.20 8.86 1.24
CA ARG A 76 6.52 8.20 2.36
C ARG A 76 7.40 7.14 3.00
N ALA A 77 8.07 6.31 2.17
CA ALA A 77 8.97 5.27 2.66
C ALA A 77 10.12 5.87 3.47
N LYS A 78 10.68 6.99 3.01
CA LYS A 78 11.71 7.71 3.75
C LYS A 78 11.24 8.10 5.14
N MET A 79 10.04 8.65 5.24
CA MET A 79 9.47 9.07 6.52
C MET A 79 9.33 7.89 7.47
N ILE A 80 8.88 6.75 6.97
CA ILE A 80 8.72 5.55 7.78
C ILE A 80 10.07 5.04 8.29
N ILE A 81 11.07 5.01 7.42
CA ILE A 81 12.40 4.51 7.78
C ILE A 81 13.11 5.42 8.79
N GLN A 82 12.87 6.73 8.73
CA GLN A 82 13.49 7.70 9.61
C GLN A 82 12.92 7.69 11.03
N HIS A 83 11.80 7.04 11.23
CA HIS A 83 11.19 6.88 12.54
C HIS A 83 11.49 5.49 13.07
#